data_6caaff511e3a4bd2aa9264aa7611c81f
#
_entry.id   6caaff511e3a4bd2aa9264aa7611c81f
#
_cell.length_a   1.000
_cell.length_b   1.000
_cell.length_c   1.000
_cell.angle_alpha   90.00
_cell.angle_beta   90.00
_cell.angle_gamma   90.00
#
_symmetry.space_group_name_H-M   'P 1'
#
loop_
_entity.id
_entity.type
_entity.pdbx_description
1 polymer ?
#
loop_
_entity_poly.entity_id
_entity_poly.type
_entity_poly.pdbx_seq_one_letter_code
_entity_poly.pdbx_strand_id
1 'polypeptide(L)'
;MIHFYKINKFILVILFFLTACSSVPKYPSNACKIFGERYLWYKHIKKSSETYGAPIHIVLAFVNKESGFNRWAKPKRTKLFKIVPYKRPSSSFGYSQAVKKTWELYKTETNNPLALRTRFKDSVMFIGWYIKKTNKINKVPFDDSYRQYLNYYLGWGSYAKKIYKTDKNAIIFAKSVQKQSNIYKAQLIECKKSLDRKKYIIF
;
A
#
# COMPACT_ATOMS: atom_id res chain seq x y z
N MET A 1 -0.71 -31.68 -41.09
CA MET A 1 -0.60 -30.18 -41.14
C MET A 1 -1.68 -29.44 -40.35
N ILE A 2 -2.89 -29.94 -40.20
CA ILE A 2 -4.02 -29.25 -39.54
C ILE A 2 -3.87 -29.22 -37.99
N HIS A 3 -3.22 -30.18 -37.39
CA HIS A 3 -3.07 -30.26 -35.91
C HIS A 3 -2.07 -29.23 -35.34
N PHE A 4 -1.03 -28.88 -36.07
CA PHE A 4 -0.05 -27.88 -35.68
C PHE A 4 -0.63 -26.45 -35.66
N TYR A 5 -1.57 -26.16 -36.57
CA TYR A 5 -2.20 -24.85 -36.68
C TYR A 5 -3.17 -24.54 -35.49
N LYS A 6 -3.85 -25.56 -34.96
CA LYS A 6 -4.75 -25.40 -33.79
C LYS A 6 -3.95 -25.17 -32.50
N ILE A 7 -2.83 -25.82 -32.33
CA ILE A 7 -1.96 -25.65 -31.14
C ILE A 7 -1.39 -24.23 -31.10
N ASN A 8 -0.97 -23.68 -32.25
CA ASN A 8 -0.40 -22.33 -32.33
C ASN A 8 -1.41 -21.24 -31.98
N LYS A 9 -2.69 -21.37 -32.37
CA LYS A 9 -3.76 -20.41 -32.00
C LYS A 9 -4.06 -20.45 -30.48
N PHE A 10 -4.04 -21.62 -29.86
CA PHE A 10 -4.30 -21.77 -28.44
C PHE A 10 -3.16 -21.19 -27.59
N ILE A 11 -1.90 -21.38 -28.03
CA ILE A 11 -0.71 -20.79 -27.38
C ILE A 11 -0.73 -19.26 -27.53
N LEU A 12 -1.14 -18.71 -28.68
CA LEU A 12 -1.25 -17.26 -28.90
C LEU A 12 -2.33 -16.63 -28.00
N VAL A 13 -3.46 -17.30 -27.79
CA VAL A 13 -4.53 -16.83 -26.89
C VAL A 13 -4.07 -16.85 -25.43
N ILE A 14 -3.34 -17.89 -25.00
CA ILE A 14 -2.78 -17.97 -23.63
C ILE A 14 -1.73 -16.89 -23.39
N LEU A 15 -0.89 -16.58 -24.37
CA LEU A 15 0.11 -15.50 -24.28
C LEU A 15 -0.54 -14.11 -24.14
N PHE A 16 -1.72 -13.89 -24.73
CA PHE A 16 -2.45 -12.62 -24.61
C PHE A 16 -3.04 -12.38 -23.22
N PHE A 17 -3.34 -13.44 -22.44
CA PHE A 17 -3.83 -13.32 -21.07
C PHE A 17 -2.72 -13.09 -20.02
N LEU A 18 -1.45 -13.27 -20.38
CA LEU A 18 -0.32 -13.08 -19.46
C LEU A 18 0.10 -11.62 -19.29
N THR A 19 -0.40 -10.69 -20.12
CA THR A 19 -0.06 -9.27 -20.05
C THR A 19 -0.93 -8.44 -19.09
N ALA A 20 -1.88 -9.05 -18.40
CA ALA A 20 -2.68 -8.40 -17.34
C ALA A 20 -1.89 -8.20 -16.03
N CYS A 21 -0.60 -7.92 -16.12
CA CYS A 21 0.18 -7.48 -14.96
C CYS A 21 -0.32 -6.11 -14.51
N SER A 22 -0.86 -6.02 -13.31
CA SER A 22 -1.22 -4.79 -12.63
C SER A 22 -0.03 -3.82 -12.64
N SER A 23 0.05 -2.99 -13.65
CA SER A 23 1.09 -1.96 -13.77
C SER A 23 0.95 -0.93 -12.64
N VAL A 24 2.06 -0.38 -12.21
CA VAL A 24 2.11 0.81 -11.33
C VAL A 24 1.32 1.94 -12.02
N PRO A 25 0.55 2.79 -11.28
CA PRO A 25 -0.13 3.94 -11.86
C PRO A 25 0.82 4.84 -12.66
N LYS A 26 0.37 5.32 -13.80
CA LYS A 26 1.19 6.18 -14.68
C LYS A 26 1.63 7.49 -14.00
N TYR A 27 0.78 8.01 -13.10
CA TYR A 27 1.03 9.26 -12.38
C TYR A 27 0.93 9.05 -10.86
N PRO A 28 1.93 8.40 -10.22
CA PRO A 28 1.87 7.97 -8.83
C PRO A 28 1.86 9.13 -7.81
N SER A 29 2.20 10.35 -8.22
CA SER A 29 2.11 11.55 -7.38
C SER A 29 0.77 12.30 -7.46
N ASN A 30 -0.19 11.82 -8.28
CA ASN A 30 -1.48 12.48 -8.48
C ASN A 30 -2.65 11.57 -8.09
N ALA A 31 -3.29 11.86 -6.95
CA ALA A 31 -4.40 11.06 -6.41
C ALA A 31 -5.57 10.94 -7.38
N CYS A 32 -5.95 12.03 -8.05
CA CYS A 32 -7.08 12.03 -8.99
C CYS A 32 -6.80 11.15 -10.21
N LYS A 33 -5.58 11.19 -10.74
CA LYS A 33 -5.17 10.34 -11.87
C LYS A 33 -5.05 8.87 -11.45
N ILE A 34 -4.49 8.58 -10.26
CA ILE A 34 -4.46 7.22 -9.71
C ILE A 34 -5.87 6.64 -9.63
N PHE A 35 -6.82 7.39 -9.06
CA PHE A 35 -8.20 6.92 -8.90
C PHE A 35 -9.01 6.96 -10.20
N GLY A 36 -8.61 7.78 -11.17
CA GLY A 36 -9.14 7.74 -12.53
C GLY A 36 -8.77 6.44 -13.25
N GLU A 37 -7.50 6.03 -13.18
CA GLU A 37 -6.99 4.77 -13.74
C GLU A 37 -7.47 3.53 -12.96
N ARG A 38 -7.61 3.65 -11.64
CA ARG A 38 -7.87 2.55 -10.70
C ARG A 38 -9.04 2.89 -9.77
N TYR A 39 -10.22 3.09 -10.32
CA TYR A 39 -11.39 3.49 -9.53
C TYR A 39 -11.71 2.53 -8.36
N LEU A 40 -11.51 1.24 -8.52
CA LEU A 40 -11.67 0.27 -7.44
C LEU A 40 -10.72 0.53 -6.26
N TRP A 41 -9.55 1.13 -6.50
CA TRP A 41 -8.64 1.50 -5.42
C TRP A 41 -9.21 2.62 -4.54
N TYR A 42 -9.90 3.59 -5.17
CA TYR A 42 -10.65 4.60 -4.42
C TYR A 42 -11.68 3.97 -3.49
N LYS A 43 -12.50 3.05 -4.02
CA LYS A 43 -13.50 2.33 -3.23
C LYS A 43 -12.88 1.56 -2.05
N HIS A 44 -11.77 0.88 -2.29
CA HIS A 44 -11.09 0.11 -1.24
C HIS A 44 -10.50 1.00 -0.15
N ILE A 45 -9.86 2.13 -0.51
CA ILE A 45 -9.33 3.06 0.48
C ILE A 45 -10.48 3.78 1.21
N LYS A 46 -11.53 4.16 0.51
CA LYS A 46 -12.74 4.75 1.12
C LYS A 46 -13.34 3.80 2.16
N LYS A 47 -13.48 2.51 1.82
CA LYS A 47 -13.94 1.49 2.77
C LYS A 47 -13.02 1.35 3.98
N SER A 48 -11.70 1.41 3.79
CA SER A 48 -10.72 1.43 4.88
C SER A 48 -10.89 2.67 5.78
N SER A 49 -11.09 3.84 5.17
CA SER A 49 -11.37 5.10 5.88
C SER A 49 -12.64 5.04 6.72
N GLU A 50 -13.73 4.54 6.15
CA GLU A 50 -15.01 4.34 6.85
C GLU A 50 -14.93 3.33 8.01
N THR A 51 -14.11 2.26 7.85
CA THR A 51 -13.99 1.20 8.85
C THR A 51 -13.08 1.58 10.01
N TYR A 52 -11.99 2.30 9.72
CA TYR A 52 -10.90 2.53 10.67
C TYR A 52 -10.65 4.01 11.01
N GLY A 53 -11.30 4.94 10.33
CA GLY A 53 -11.08 6.40 10.50
C GLY A 53 -9.82 6.92 9.81
N ALA A 54 -9.08 6.09 9.09
CA ALA A 54 -7.83 6.48 8.44
C ALA A 54 -8.10 7.36 7.21
N PRO A 55 -7.55 8.60 7.12
CA PRO A 55 -7.81 9.48 6.00
C PRO A 55 -7.30 8.90 4.67
N ILE A 56 -8.10 9.03 3.60
CA ILE A 56 -7.82 8.47 2.26
C ILE A 56 -6.42 8.88 1.76
N HIS A 57 -6.07 10.17 1.90
CA HIS A 57 -4.79 10.71 1.44
C HIS A 57 -3.58 10.13 2.20
N ILE A 58 -3.75 9.80 3.48
CA ILE A 58 -2.70 9.19 4.30
C ILE A 58 -2.49 7.74 3.90
N VAL A 59 -3.57 6.96 3.79
CA VAL A 59 -3.48 5.56 3.35
C VAL A 59 -2.82 5.45 1.96
N LEU A 60 -3.20 6.34 1.03
CA LEU A 60 -2.61 6.38 -0.31
C LEU A 60 -1.12 6.73 -0.27
N ALA A 61 -0.72 7.70 0.59
CA ALA A 61 0.67 8.10 0.75
C ALA A 61 1.53 6.98 1.36
N PHE A 62 0.97 6.17 2.26
CA PHE A 62 1.66 4.99 2.81
C PHE A 62 1.92 3.97 1.70
N VAL A 63 0.90 3.60 0.90
CA VAL A 63 1.11 2.66 -0.21
C VAL A 63 2.16 3.17 -1.19
N ASN A 64 2.14 4.46 -1.53
CA ASN A 64 3.13 5.08 -2.41
C ASN A 64 4.54 4.94 -1.81
N LYS A 65 4.73 5.29 -0.56
CA LYS A 65 6.03 5.23 0.12
C LYS A 65 6.57 3.81 0.25
N GLU A 66 5.70 2.86 0.64
CA GLU A 66 6.11 1.49 0.94
C GLU A 66 6.46 0.68 -0.30
N SER A 67 5.69 0.80 -1.36
CA SER A 67 5.84 -0.06 -2.52
C SER A 67 5.91 0.66 -3.86
N GLY A 68 5.67 1.98 -3.91
CA GLY A 68 5.43 2.68 -5.17
C GLY A 68 4.28 2.05 -5.95
N PHE A 69 3.27 1.53 -5.26
CA PHE A 69 2.14 0.80 -5.85
C PHE A 69 2.49 -0.56 -6.50
N ASN A 70 3.68 -1.10 -6.24
CA ASN A 70 4.06 -2.42 -6.74
C ASN A 70 3.56 -3.52 -5.79
N ARG A 71 2.67 -4.39 -6.31
CA ARG A 71 2.10 -5.52 -5.56
C ARG A 71 3.11 -6.58 -5.13
N TRP A 72 4.24 -6.66 -5.82
CA TRP A 72 5.30 -7.64 -5.58
C TRP A 72 6.53 -7.03 -4.90
N ALA A 73 6.42 -5.80 -4.40
CA ALA A 73 7.53 -5.13 -3.74
C ALA A 73 8.10 -5.99 -2.59
N LYS A 74 9.41 -6.08 -2.55
CA LYS A 74 10.19 -6.79 -1.52
C LYS A 74 11.43 -5.97 -1.18
N PRO A 75 11.94 -6.00 0.07
CA PRO A 75 13.23 -5.41 0.39
C PRO A 75 14.34 -6.00 -0.48
N LYS A 76 15.28 -5.16 -0.87
CA LYS A 76 16.47 -5.64 -1.60
C LYS A 76 17.22 -6.66 -0.75
N ARG A 77 17.80 -7.68 -1.39
CA ARG A 77 18.68 -8.64 -0.69
C ARG A 77 19.95 -7.94 -0.24
N THR A 78 20.43 -8.25 0.96
CA THR A 78 21.80 -7.94 1.36
C THR A 78 22.77 -8.69 0.44
N LYS A 79 23.97 -8.17 0.30
CA LYS A 79 25.00 -8.83 -0.51
C LYS A 79 26.09 -9.35 0.40
N LEU A 80 26.43 -10.63 0.27
CA LEU A 80 27.62 -11.22 0.85
C LEU A 80 28.82 -10.80 -0.01
N PHE A 81 29.91 -10.34 0.63
CA PHE A 81 31.10 -9.78 -0.05
C PHE A 81 30.77 -8.72 -1.11
N LYS A 82 29.68 -7.93 -0.90
CA LYS A 82 29.17 -6.88 -1.81
C LYS A 82 28.71 -7.37 -3.20
N ILE A 83 28.84 -8.66 -3.52
CA ILE A 83 28.57 -9.21 -4.85
C ILE A 83 27.40 -10.21 -4.81
N VAL A 84 27.48 -11.24 -3.95
CA VAL A 84 26.53 -12.36 -3.96
C VAL A 84 25.22 -11.97 -3.22
N PRO A 85 24.03 -12.07 -3.86
CA PRO A 85 22.77 -11.84 -3.17
C PRO A 85 22.58 -12.84 -2.02
N TYR A 86 22.41 -12.32 -0.79
CA TYR A 86 22.18 -13.13 0.40
C TYR A 86 20.71 -13.07 0.84
N LYS A 87 20.43 -12.97 2.11
CA LYS A 87 19.06 -12.91 2.66
C LYS A 87 18.48 -11.51 2.63
N ARG A 88 17.15 -11.39 2.76
CA ARG A 88 16.47 -10.11 2.89
C ARG A 88 16.53 -9.63 4.34
N PRO A 89 16.66 -8.31 4.57
CA PRO A 89 16.74 -7.73 5.91
C PRO A 89 15.41 -7.86 6.70
N SER A 90 14.28 -8.01 6.00
CA SER A 90 12.98 -8.17 6.64
C SER A 90 12.05 -9.06 5.80
N SER A 91 10.93 -9.48 6.42
CA SER A 91 9.85 -10.22 5.77
C SER A 91 8.79 -9.32 5.12
N SER A 92 9.08 -8.03 4.95
CA SER A 92 8.19 -7.04 4.32
C SER A 92 7.82 -7.46 2.90
N PHE A 93 6.54 -7.27 2.53
CA PHE A 93 6.05 -7.71 1.22
C PHE A 93 4.80 -6.97 0.77
N GLY A 94 4.67 -6.78 -0.56
CA GLY A 94 3.47 -6.31 -1.22
C GLY A 94 3.23 -4.82 -1.08
N TYR A 95 1.99 -4.39 -1.29
CA TYR A 95 1.62 -2.97 -1.31
C TYR A 95 1.91 -2.22 -0.02
N SER A 96 1.67 -2.85 1.12
CA SER A 96 1.84 -2.25 2.45
C SER A 96 3.21 -2.49 3.07
N GLN A 97 4.08 -3.29 2.47
CA GLN A 97 5.35 -3.72 3.07
C GLN A 97 5.22 -4.24 4.52
N ALA A 98 4.03 -4.75 4.87
CA ALA A 98 3.81 -5.34 6.17
C ALA A 98 4.76 -6.52 6.40
N VAL A 99 5.40 -6.58 7.57
CA VAL A 99 6.18 -7.74 7.99
C VAL A 99 5.25 -8.91 8.37
N LYS A 100 5.71 -10.15 8.20
CA LYS A 100 4.89 -11.35 8.40
C LYS A 100 4.19 -11.36 9.78
N LYS A 101 4.91 -11.08 10.86
CA LYS A 101 4.36 -11.07 12.23
C LYS A 101 3.18 -10.10 12.39
N THR A 102 3.32 -8.86 11.92
CA THR A 102 2.28 -7.84 12.01
C THR A 102 1.10 -8.15 11.09
N TRP A 103 1.35 -8.76 9.92
CA TRP A 103 0.31 -9.21 9.01
C TRP A 103 -0.53 -10.33 9.61
N GLU A 104 0.07 -11.33 10.26
CA GLU A 104 -0.68 -12.38 10.92
C GLU A 104 -1.51 -11.84 12.11
N LEU A 105 -0.95 -10.89 12.88
CA LEU A 105 -1.72 -10.21 13.94
C LEU A 105 -2.97 -9.51 13.36
N TYR A 106 -2.80 -8.79 12.24
CA TYR A 106 -3.94 -8.17 11.55
C TYR A 106 -5.00 -9.18 11.13
N LYS A 107 -4.60 -10.30 10.52
CA LYS A 107 -5.51 -11.36 10.09
C LYS A 107 -6.31 -11.92 11.25
N THR A 108 -5.64 -12.19 12.37
CA THR A 108 -6.29 -12.71 13.59
C THR A 108 -7.26 -11.69 14.17
N GLU A 109 -6.85 -10.44 14.37
CA GLU A 109 -7.70 -9.42 15.01
C GLU A 109 -8.89 -8.98 14.14
N THR A 110 -8.81 -9.16 12.82
CA THR A 110 -9.89 -8.79 11.90
C THR A 110 -10.72 -9.97 11.40
N ASN A 111 -10.42 -11.18 11.90
CA ASN A 111 -11.00 -12.43 11.43
C ASN A 111 -10.97 -12.58 9.91
N ASN A 112 -9.82 -12.24 9.29
CA ASN A 112 -9.63 -12.27 7.84
C ASN A 112 -8.44 -13.16 7.45
N PRO A 113 -8.53 -14.51 7.60
CA PRO A 113 -7.42 -15.43 7.37
C PRO A 113 -6.94 -15.44 5.90
N LEU A 114 -7.81 -15.10 4.97
CA LEU A 114 -7.53 -15.12 3.52
C LEU A 114 -6.96 -13.79 2.98
N ALA A 115 -6.63 -12.83 3.84
CA ALA A 115 -6.02 -11.58 3.41
C ALA A 115 -4.63 -11.79 2.79
N LEU A 116 -4.35 -11.11 1.67
CA LEU A 116 -3.11 -11.22 0.90
C LEU A 116 -2.39 -9.87 0.81
N ARG A 117 -1.10 -9.82 1.17
CA ARG A 117 -0.26 -8.61 1.09
C ARG A 117 -0.09 -8.08 -0.35
N THR A 118 -0.37 -8.90 -1.36
CA THR A 118 -0.34 -8.57 -2.78
C THR A 118 -1.69 -8.08 -3.33
N ARG A 119 -2.76 -8.15 -2.54
CA ARG A 119 -4.08 -7.65 -2.91
C ARG A 119 -4.25 -6.23 -2.36
N PHE A 120 -4.52 -5.26 -3.26
CA PHE A 120 -4.62 -3.85 -2.88
C PHE A 120 -5.66 -3.61 -1.78
N LYS A 121 -6.87 -4.20 -1.91
CA LYS A 121 -7.94 -4.12 -0.91
C LYS A 121 -7.44 -4.50 0.49
N ASP A 122 -6.78 -5.64 0.61
CA ASP A 122 -6.35 -6.15 1.91
C ASP A 122 -5.24 -5.30 2.51
N SER A 123 -4.32 -4.81 1.65
CA SER A 123 -3.21 -3.95 2.08
C SER A 123 -3.68 -2.59 2.58
N VAL A 124 -4.68 -1.97 1.96
CA VAL A 124 -5.20 -0.68 2.44
C VAL A 124 -6.07 -0.84 3.68
N MET A 125 -6.79 -1.96 3.83
CA MET A 125 -7.48 -2.32 5.07
C MET A 125 -6.47 -2.52 6.21
N PHE A 126 -5.37 -3.21 5.97
CA PHE A 126 -4.26 -3.35 6.94
C PHE A 126 -3.69 -1.99 7.36
N ILE A 127 -3.41 -1.09 6.42
CA ILE A 127 -2.89 0.25 6.74
C ILE A 127 -3.89 1.01 7.61
N GLY A 128 -5.18 0.99 7.27
CA GLY A 128 -6.23 1.61 8.08
C GLY A 128 -6.31 1.04 9.50
N TRP A 129 -6.29 -0.29 9.63
CA TRP A 129 -6.24 -0.96 10.92
C TRP A 129 -5.00 -0.54 11.74
N TYR A 130 -3.83 -0.46 11.10
CA TYR A 130 -2.59 -0.04 11.76
C TYR A 130 -2.67 1.40 12.27
N ILE A 131 -3.19 2.32 11.46
CA ILE A 131 -3.42 3.73 11.84
C ILE A 131 -4.37 3.83 13.04
N LYS A 132 -5.48 3.07 13.03
CA LYS A 132 -6.42 3.00 14.16
C LYS A 132 -5.72 2.47 15.43
N LYS A 133 -4.91 1.42 15.32
CA LYS A 133 -4.13 0.92 16.47
C LYS A 133 -3.10 1.93 16.95
N THR A 134 -2.42 2.64 16.07
CA THR A 134 -1.50 3.72 16.41
C THR A 134 -2.19 4.81 17.23
N ASN A 135 -3.38 5.22 16.81
CA ASN A 135 -4.19 6.17 17.58
C ASN A 135 -4.55 5.61 18.98
N LYS A 136 -4.98 4.34 19.04
CA LYS A 136 -5.33 3.70 20.32
C LYS A 136 -4.15 3.57 21.26
N ILE A 137 -2.98 3.12 20.77
CA ILE A 137 -1.79 2.77 21.58
C ILE A 137 -1.00 4.02 21.95
N ASN A 138 -0.64 4.82 20.96
CA ASN A 138 0.28 5.96 21.14
C ASN A 138 -0.41 7.33 21.05
N LYS A 139 -1.76 7.36 21.05
CA LYS A 139 -2.59 8.59 21.03
C LYS A 139 -2.27 9.53 19.89
N VAL A 140 -1.78 9.02 18.75
CA VAL A 140 -1.47 9.82 17.58
C VAL A 140 -2.77 10.13 16.81
N PRO A 141 -3.08 11.40 16.51
CA PRO A 141 -4.24 11.78 15.71
C PRO A 141 -4.25 11.08 14.34
N PHE A 142 -5.47 10.80 13.83
CA PHE A 142 -5.63 10.10 12.55
C PHE A 142 -5.07 10.90 11.37
N ASP A 143 -5.12 12.23 11.42
CA ASP A 143 -4.68 13.15 10.38
C ASP A 143 -3.19 13.54 10.47
N ASP A 144 -2.48 13.11 11.51
CA ASP A 144 -1.05 13.33 11.66
C ASP A 144 -0.24 12.28 10.90
N SER A 145 -0.14 12.46 9.59
CA SER A 145 0.56 11.52 8.71
C SER A 145 2.04 11.31 9.09
N TYR A 146 2.69 12.33 9.65
CA TYR A 146 4.11 12.25 10.08
C TYR A 146 4.28 11.27 11.24
N ARG A 147 3.55 11.47 12.35
CA ARG A 147 3.65 10.60 13.53
C ARG A 147 3.03 9.24 13.28
N GLN A 148 1.97 9.14 12.46
CA GLN A 148 1.41 7.87 12.03
C GLN A 148 2.44 7.03 11.27
N TYR A 149 3.21 7.66 10.36
CA TYR A 149 4.23 6.94 9.61
C TYR A 149 5.46 6.57 10.44
N LEU A 150 5.87 7.39 11.40
CA LEU A 150 6.91 7.02 12.37
C LEU A 150 6.56 5.73 13.13
N ASN A 151 5.30 5.59 13.56
CA ASN A 151 4.82 4.35 14.18
C ASN A 151 4.82 3.18 13.21
N TYR A 152 4.44 3.42 11.95
CA TYR A 152 4.41 2.38 10.91
C TYR A 152 5.80 1.83 10.61
N TYR A 153 6.76 2.73 10.47
CA TYR A 153 8.14 2.40 10.13
C TYR A 153 8.90 1.71 11.27
N LEU A 154 8.78 2.23 12.48
CA LEU A 154 9.54 1.76 13.65
C LEU A 154 8.81 0.70 14.49
N GLY A 155 7.50 0.61 14.35
CA GLY A 155 6.62 -0.13 15.26
C GLY A 155 6.24 0.66 16.52
N TRP A 156 5.10 0.34 17.09
CA TRP A 156 4.49 1.07 18.21
C TRP A 156 5.41 1.18 19.44
N GLY A 157 6.11 0.09 19.79
CA GLY A 157 6.99 0.06 20.96
C GLY A 157 8.23 0.96 20.79
N SER A 158 8.86 0.92 19.61
CA SER A 158 10.02 1.78 19.32
C SER A 158 9.64 3.26 19.26
N TYR A 159 8.45 3.56 18.72
CA TYR A 159 7.92 4.92 18.73
C TYR A 159 7.67 5.41 20.17
N ALA A 160 7.03 4.62 21.03
CA ALA A 160 6.80 4.97 22.43
C ALA A 160 8.10 5.25 23.20
N LYS A 161 9.16 4.51 22.89
CA LYS A 161 10.52 4.73 23.43
C LYS A 161 11.23 5.92 22.77
N LYS A 162 10.59 6.65 21.86
CA LYS A 162 11.11 7.83 21.15
C LYS A 162 12.39 7.56 20.32
N ILE A 163 12.60 6.31 19.86
CA ILE A 163 13.77 5.92 19.05
C ILE A 163 13.88 6.74 17.76
N TYR A 164 12.73 7.22 17.22
CA TYR A 164 12.71 8.09 16.05
C TYR A 164 13.54 9.38 16.22
N LYS A 165 13.85 9.83 17.44
CA LYS A 165 14.65 11.05 17.66
C LYS A 165 16.09 10.90 17.15
N THR A 166 16.63 9.68 17.15
CA THR A 166 17.98 9.34 16.70
C THR A 166 18.01 8.68 15.33
N ASP A 167 16.88 8.19 14.82
CA ASP A 167 16.78 7.55 13.51
C ASP A 167 16.51 8.58 12.41
N LYS A 168 17.58 9.07 11.79
CA LYS A 168 17.51 10.04 10.69
C LYS A 168 16.67 9.53 9.51
N ASN A 169 16.71 8.22 9.19
CA ASN A 169 15.94 7.65 8.10
C ASN A 169 14.44 7.67 8.39
N ALA A 170 14.05 7.30 9.63
CA ALA A 170 12.66 7.38 10.04
C ALA A 170 12.10 8.81 9.88
N ILE A 171 12.86 9.81 10.31
CA ILE A 171 12.49 11.24 10.18
C ILE A 171 12.34 11.64 8.70
N ILE A 172 13.34 11.32 7.86
CA ILE A 172 13.32 11.67 6.43
C ILE A 172 12.12 11.01 5.73
N PHE A 173 11.88 9.74 6.00
CA PHE A 173 10.77 9.00 5.40
C PHE A 173 9.41 9.52 5.87
N ALA A 174 9.25 9.80 7.15
CA ALA A 174 8.02 10.37 7.69
C ALA A 174 7.71 11.76 7.11
N LYS A 175 8.72 12.64 6.98
CA LYS A 175 8.58 13.94 6.29
C LYS A 175 8.17 13.77 4.83
N SER A 176 8.74 12.80 4.12
CA SER A 176 8.39 12.53 2.72
C SER A 176 6.93 12.06 2.58
N VAL A 177 6.45 11.22 3.50
CA VAL A 177 5.06 10.77 3.54
C VAL A 177 4.12 11.93 3.87
N GLN A 178 4.47 12.77 4.84
CA GLN A 178 3.70 13.97 5.17
C GLN A 178 3.55 14.90 3.97
N LYS A 179 4.65 15.19 3.27
CA LYS A 179 4.63 16.00 2.04
C LYS A 179 3.69 15.40 0.99
N GLN A 180 3.83 14.11 0.68
CA GLN A 180 3.01 13.43 -0.32
C GLN A 180 1.54 13.34 0.11
N SER A 181 1.27 13.09 1.39
CA SER A 181 -0.07 13.08 1.95
C SER A 181 -0.77 14.43 1.79
N ASN A 182 -0.06 15.54 2.05
CA ASN A 182 -0.61 16.89 1.86
C ASN A 182 -0.92 17.19 0.38
N ILE A 183 -0.07 16.76 -0.54
CA ILE A 183 -0.32 16.87 -1.98
C ILE A 183 -1.60 16.09 -2.36
N TYR A 184 -1.73 14.85 -1.93
CA TYR A 184 -2.92 14.03 -2.18
C TYR A 184 -4.18 14.64 -1.55
N LYS A 185 -4.06 15.21 -0.33
CA LYS A 185 -5.18 15.88 0.34
C LYS A 185 -5.72 17.05 -0.50
N ALA A 186 -4.83 17.92 -1.00
CA ALA A 186 -5.20 19.04 -1.86
C ALA A 186 -5.87 18.58 -3.16
N GLN A 187 -5.27 17.59 -3.85
CA GLN A 187 -5.83 17.04 -5.09
C GLN A 187 -7.23 16.42 -4.89
N LEU A 188 -7.45 15.74 -3.78
CA LEU A 188 -8.75 15.13 -3.48
C LEU A 188 -9.87 16.15 -3.26
N ILE A 189 -9.58 17.39 -2.89
CA ILE A 189 -10.58 18.47 -2.83
C ILE A 189 -11.23 18.64 -4.20
N GLU A 190 -10.45 18.56 -5.27
CA GLU A 190 -10.93 18.78 -6.65
C GLU A 190 -11.73 17.58 -7.18
N CYS A 191 -11.26 16.35 -6.98
CA CYS A 191 -11.83 15.18 -7.65
C CYS A 191 -12.73 14.28 -6.76
N LYS A 192 -12.72 14.44 -5.44
CA LYS A 192 -13.46 13.56 -4.52
C LYS A 192 -14.95 13.50 -4.82
N LYS A 193 -15.58 14.67 -5.10
CA LYS A 193 -17.00 14.74 -5.42
C LYS A 193 -17.36 13.94 -6.68
N SER A 194 -16.51 13.96 -7.71
CA SER A 194 -16.71 13.16 -8.93
C SER A 194 -16.48 11.68 -8.68
N LEU A 195 -15.48 11.31 -7.88
CA LEU A 195 -15.19 9.94 -7.49
C LEU A 195 -16.34 9.35 -6.65
N ASP A 196 -16.91 10.10 -5.72
CA ASP A 196 -18.06 9.65 -4.92
C ASP A 196 -19.32 9.43 -5.76
N ARG A 197 -19.53 10.26 -6.81
CA ARG A 197 -20.67 10.15 -7.73
C ARG A 197 -20.57 8.99 -8.72
N LYS A 198 -19.39 8.50 -9.05
CA LYS A 198 -19.20 7.33 -9.93
C LYS A 198 -19.75 6.03 -9.31
N LYS A 199 -20.99 6.06 -8.81
CA LYS A 199 -21.58 4.97 -8.06
C LYS A 199 -21.93 3.76 -8.92
N TYR A 200 -22.24 3.92 -10.19
CA TYR A 200 -22.80 2.85 -10.99
C TYR A 200 -22.44 2.96 -12.49
N ILE A 201 -21.28 2.49 -12.85
CA ILE A 201 -21.07 1.84 -14.17
C ILE A 201 -20.12 0.68 -13.88
N ILE A 202 -20.68 -0.43 -13.45
CA ILE A 202 -20.02 -1.73 -13.47
C ILE A 202 -20.82 -2.52 -14.50
N PHE A 203 -20.25 -2.66 -15.70
CA PHE A 203 -20.63 -3.71 -16.62
C PHE A 203 -19.89 -4.98 -16.23
#